data_4789252bb4fd3f9bac9b22857fd4d7ee
#
_entry.id   4789252bb4fd3f9bac9b22857fd4d7ee
#
_cell.length_a   1.000
_cell.length_b   1.000
_cell.length_c   1.000
_cell.angle_alpha   90.00
_cell.angle_beta   90.00
_cell.angle_gamma   90.00
#
_symmetry.space_group_name_H-M   'P 1'
#
loop_
_entity.id
_entity.type
_entity.pdbx_description
1 polymer ?
#
loop_
_entity_poly.entity_id
_entity_poly.type
_entity_poly.pdbx_seq_one_letter_code
_entity_poly.pdbx_strand_id
1 'polypeptide(L)'
;MCTIIAGSTSSSNGVHIGRFTQAISGGSTTAVFIGASASSRILTSSGRGSASTNEDTILTRGFNFVLTPSTTSAVTVTYQFAARGGGSGTAYINRTGTDSDSTEVQRTASALTLMEVLA
;
A
#
# COMPACT_ATOMS: atom_id res chain seq x y z
N MET A 1 -9.89 -7.13 -5.89
CA MET A 1 -8.70 -7.79 -5.29
C MET A 1 -7.48 -6.95 -5.56
N CYS A 2 -6.60 -6.80 -4.59
CA CYS A 2 -5.34 -6.06 -4.76
C CYS A 2 -4.21 -6.82 -4.09
N THR A 3 -3.08 -6.95 -4.77
CA THR A 3 -1.84 -7.50 -4.20
C THR A 3 -0.76 -6.47 -4.36
N ILE A 4 -0.20 -6.01 -3.24
CA ILE A 4 0.91 -5.05 -3.20
C ILE A 4 2.13 -5.75 -2.64
N ILE A 5 3.25 -5.61 -3.32
CA ILE A 5 4.53 -6.17 -2.91
C ILE A 5 5.48 -5.01 -2.62
N ALA A 6 6.00 -4.96 -1.42
CA ALA A 6 6.79 -3.83 -0.93
C ALA A 6 8.04 -4.28 -0.21
N GLY A 7 9.12 -3.56 -0.39
CA GLY A 7 10.38 -3.69 0.33
C GLY A 7 10.81 -2.41 1.03
N SER A 8 11.85 -2.46 1.84
CA SER A 8 12.36 -1.30 2.58
C SER A 8 13.88 -1.33 2.77
N THR A 9 14.48 -0.17 3.00
CA THR A 9 15.95 -0.01 3.11
C THR A 9 16.55 -0.25 4.48
N SER A 10 15.80 -0.43 5.53
CA SER A 10 16.40 -0.73 6.84
C SER A 10 15.39 -1.19 7.87
N SER A 11 15.91 -1.87 8.86
CA SER A 11 15.20 -2.55 9.91
C SER A 11 14.30 -1.68 10.79
N SER A 12 14.70 -0.46 11.06
CA SER A 12 13.99 0.38 12.05
C SER A 12 13.15 1.49 11.42
N ASN A 13 13.52 1.96 10.24
CA ASN A 13 12.96 3.16 9.64
C ASN A 13 12.30 2.93 8.27
N GLY A 14 12.55 1.80 7.62
CA GLY A 14 11.98 1.43 6.33
C GLY A 14 10.56 0.87 6.40
N VAL A 15 9.79 1.27 7.39
CA VAL A 15 8.42 0.81 7.55
C VAL A 15 7.53 1.46 6.51
N HIS A 16 6.89 0.64 5.70
CA HIS A 16 5.91 1.13 4.76
C HIS A 16 4.49 1.03 5.35
N ILE A 17 3.73 2.06 5.05
CA ILE A 17 2.30 2.14 5.32
C ILE A 17 1.58 2.39 4.01
N GLY A 18 0.35 1.91 3.90
CA GLY A 18 -0.45 2.13 2.71
C GLY A 18 -1.91 2.36 3.04
N ARG A 19 -2.59 3.11 2.19
CA ARG A 19 -4.03 3.31 2.26
C ARG A 19 -4.65 3.33 0.88
N PHE A 20 -5.89 2.90 0.80
CA PHE A 20 -6.71 3.09 -0.39
C PHE A 20 -7.46 4.41 -0.30
N THR A 21 -7.56 5.09 -1.42
CA THR A 21 -8.44 6.23 -1.61
C THR A 21 -9.38 5.99 -2.78
N GLN A 22 -10.57 6.55 -2.70
CA GLN A 22 -11.57 6.60 -3.74
C GLN A 22 -11.79 8.06 -4.14
N ALA A 23 -11.72 8.34 -5.42
CA ALA A 23 -12.11 9.63 -6.00
C ALA A 23 -13.26 9.42 -6.97
N ILE A 24 -14.33 10.17 -6.80
CA ILE A 24 -15.48 10.19 -7.71
C ILE A 24 -15.29 11.40 -8.64
N SER A 25 -15.49 11.21 -9.93
CA SER A 25 -15.37 12.30 -10.93
C SER A 25 -16.29 13.48 -10.58
N GLY A 26 -15.72 14.68 -10.46
CA GLY A 26 -16.43 15.88 -10.02
C GLY A 26 -16.66 16.00 -8.51
N GLY A 27 -16.18 15.03 -7.71
CA GLY A 27 -16.34 14.98 -6.27
C GLY A 27 -15.01 15.01 -5.50
N SER A 28 -15.09 14.71 -4.20
CA SER A 28 -13.94 14.66 -3.31
C SER A 28 -13.23 13.31 -3.31
N THR A 29 -11.97 13.31 -2.92
CA THR A 29 -11.22 12.08 -2.64
C THR A 29 -11.37 11.71 -1.17
N THR A 30 -11.74 10.48 -0.90
CA THR A 30 -11.93 9.94 0.45
C THR A 30 -11.06 8.71 0.67
N ALA A 31 -10.58 8.52 1.90
CA ALA A 31 -9.91 7.29 2.28
C ALA A 31 -10.95 6.17 2.47
N VAL A 32 -10.63 4.98 1.96
CA VAL A 32 -11.52 3.80 2.02
C VAL A 32 -10.74 2.60 2.55
N PHE A 33 -11.46 1.62 3.09
CA PHE A 33 -10.86 0.42 3.67
C PHE A 33 -9.73 0.76 4.65
N ILE A 34 -10.01 1.62 5.60
CA ILE A 34 -9.07 2.09 6.63
C ILE A 34 -9.48 1.59 8.01
N GLY A 35 -8.49 1.47 8.91
CA GLY A 35 -8.73 1.12 10.30
C GLY A 35 -9.54 2.17 11.05
N ALA A 36 -10.05 1.80 12.20
CA ALA A 36 -10.79 2.72 13.07
C ALA A 36 -9.91 3.89 13.53
N SER A 37 -10.53 5.07 13.65
CA SER A 37 -9.87 6.26 14.18
C SER A 37 -9.47 6.06 15.64
N ALA A 38 -8.24 6.43 15.97
CA ALA A 38 -7.74 6.36 17.34
C ALA A 38 -6.75 7.51 17.60
N SER A 39 -7.25 8.59 18.15
CA SER A 39 -6.44 9.78 18.47
C SER A 39 -5.62 10.26 17.26
N SER A 40 -4.33 10.51 17.41
CA SER A 40 -3.42 11.01 16.37
C SER A 40 -2.84 9.91 15.46
N ARG A 41 -3.34 8.69 15.52
CA ARG A 41 -2.85 7.60 14.67
C ARG A 41 -3.22 7.83 13.21
N ILE A 42 -2.27 7.54 12.32
CA ILE A 42 -2.50 7.60 10.88
C ILE A 42 -3.45 6.48 10.49
N LEU A 43 -4.54 6.83 9.82
CA LEU A 43 -5.50 5.87 9.28
C LEU A 43 -4.92 5.22 8.02
N THR A 44 -4.76 3.91 8.07
CA THR A 44 -4.14 3.13 7.00
C THR A 44 -4.95 1.88 6.68
N SER A 45 -4.87 1.42 5.46
CA SER A 45 -5.39 0.11 5.04
C SER A 45 -4.41 -1.01 5.36
N SER A 46 -3.11 -0.70 5.37
CA SER A 46 -2.07 -1.62 5.79
C SER A 46 -1.19 -0.96 6.85
N GLY A 47 -1.10 -1.59 7.99
CA GLY A 47 -0.23 -1.15 9.06
C GLY A 47 1.24 -1.44 8.81
N ARG A 48 2.02 -1.13 9.80
CA ARG A 48 3.45 -1.36 9.88
C ARG A 48 3.76 -2.85 9.62
N GLY A 49 4.42 -3.15 8.51
CA GLY A 49 5.13 -4.42 8.37
C GLY A 49 6.43 -4.31 9.16
N SER A 50 6.72 -5.26 10.04
CA SER A 50 8.07 -5.41 10.55
C SER A 50 8.93 -5.74 9.34
N ALA A 51 9.71 -4.79 8.89
CA ALA A 51 10.82 -5.15 8.06
C ALA A 51 11.74 -6.02 8.91
N SER A 52 12.14 -7.14 8.39
CA SER A 52 13.34 -7.84 8.85
C SER A 52 14.50 -6.83 8.89
N THR A 53 15.52 -7.11 9.67
CA THR A 53 16.79 -6.35 9.64
C THR A 53 17.50 -6.46 8.29
N ASN A 54 16.93 -7.19 7.34
CA ASN A 54 17.51 -7.45 6.03
C ASN A 54 16.80 -6.59 4.97
N GLU A 55 17.58 -5.79 4.25
CA GLU A 55 17.13 -4.95 3.14
C GLU A 55 16.65 -5.75 1.93
N ASP A 56 16.94 -7.04 1.87
CA ASP A 56 16.51 -7.96 0.81
C ASP A 56 15.11 -8.53 1.05
N THR A 57 14.48 -8.18 2.17
CA THR A 57 13.13 -8.66 2.49
C THR A 57 12.06 -7.87 1.76
N ILE A 58 11.16 -8.58 1.10
CA ILE A 58 9.93 -8.05 0.54
C ILE A 58 8.72 -8.64 1.26
N LEU A 59 7.68 -7.83 1.40
CA LEU A 59 6.42 -8.22 2.02
C LEU A 59 5.31 -8.17 0.99
N THR A 60 4.57 -9.27 0.86
CA THR A 60 3.37 -9.34 0.04
C THR A 60 2.16 -8.99 0.91
N ARG A 61 1.29 -8.10 0.42
CA ARG A 61 0.03 -7.73 1.06
C ARG A 61 -1.12 -7.94 0.10
N GLY A 62 -2.05 -8.79 0.50
CA GLY A 62 -3.31 -9.00 -0.21
C GLY A 62 -4.43 -8.19 0.42
N PHE A 63 -5.27 -7.60 -0.40
CA PHE A 63 -6.46 -6.87 0.01
C PHE A 63 -7.66 -7.32 -0.80
N ASN A 64 -8.79 -7.51 -0.12
CA ASN A 64 -10.05 -7.79 -0.76
C ASN A 64 -11.16 -7.05 0.02
N PHE A 65 -11.85 -6.14 -0.64
CA PHE A 65 -12.91 -5.35 -0.02
C PHE A 65 -13.92 -4.90 -1.06
N VAL A 66 -15.09 -4.51 -0.59
CA VAL A 66 -16.19 -4.01 -1.42
C VAL A 66 -16.30 -2.50 -1.23
N LEU A 67 -16.53 -1.79 -2.31
CA LEU A 67 -16.88 -0.37 -2.31
C LEU A 67 -18.32 -0.23 -2.80
N THR A 68 -19.06 0.68 -2.18
CA THR A 68 -20.43 1.06 -2.58
C THR A 68 -20.49 2.57 -2.82
N PRO A 69 -19.93 3.05 -3.93
CA PRO A 69 -19.79 4.50 -4.17
C PRO A 69 -21.13 5.20 -4.41
N SER A 70 -22.22 4.47 -4.67
CA SER A 70 -23.56 5.00 -4.92
C SER A 70 -23.57 6.12 -5.95
N THR A 71 -22.89 5.91 -7.07
CA THR A 71 -22.74 6.89 -8.15
C THR A 71 -22.68 6.19 -9.51
N THR A 72 -23.13 6.88 -10.54
CA THR A 72 -22.91 6.50 -11.94
C THR A 72 -21.71 7.20 -12.57
N SER A 73 -21.04 8.10 -11.82
CA SER A 73 -19.81 8.77 -12.25
C SER A 73 -18.62 7.84 -12.17
N ALA A 74 -17.60 8.10 -12.97
CA ALA A 74 -16.35 7.34 -12.90
C ALA A 74 -15.71 7.40 -11.52
N VAL A 75 -15.29 6.23 -11.02
CA VAL A 75 -14.63 6.07 -9.72
C VAL A 75 -13.18 5.64 -9.95
N THR A 76 -12.26 6.40 -9.38
CA THR A 76 -10.83 6.05 -9.38
C THR A 76 -10.44 5.52 -8.01
N VAL A 77 -9.88 4.33 -7.96
CA VAL A 77 -9.32 3.74 -6.74
C VAL A 77 -7.81 3.79 -6.81
N THR A 78 -7.19 4.38 -5.80
CA THR A 78 -5.74 4.54 -5.72
C THR A 78 -5.20 3.92 -4.45
N TYR A 79 -4.11 3.15 -4.55
CA TYR A 79 -3.32 2.75 -3.41
C TYR A 79 -2.19 3.76 -3.20
N GLN A 80 -2.25 4.49 -2.10
CA GLN A 80 -1.21 5.42 -1.67
C GLN A 80 -0.23 4.70 -0.76
N PHE A 81 1.05 4.94 -0.98
CA PHE A 81 2.14 4.26 -0.30
C PHE A 81 3.14 5.28 0.23
N ALA A 82 3.61 5.06 1.45
CA ALA A 82 4.58 5.93 2.09
C ALA A 82 5.53 5.15 2.98
N ALA A 83 6.78 5.60 3.06
CA ALA A 83 7.67 5.22 4.13
C ALA A 83 7.31 6.04 5.39
N ARG A 84 7.28 5.36 6.53
CA ARG A 84 7.17 6.03 7.82
C ARG A 84 8.37 5.68 8.67
N GLY A 85 9.03 6.71 9.15
CA GLY A 85 10.09 6.59 10.15
C GLY A 85 10.48 7.96 10.63
N GLY A 86 10.96 8.06 11.84
CA GLY A 86 11.61 9.27 12.36
C GLY A 86 12.99 9.53 11.76
N GLY A 87 13.28 8.98 10.58
CA GLY A 87 14.57 9.03 9.92
C GLY A 87 14.49 8.85 8.41
N SER A 88 15.60 8.69 7.75
CA SER A 88 15.78 8.64 6.30
C SER A 88 15.42 7.29 5.64
N GLY A 89 14.46 6.55 6.17
CA GLY A 89 14.03 5.28 5.59
C GLY A 89 13.31 5.47 4.25
N THR A 90 13.63 4.63 3.28
CA THR A 90 12.94 4.56 1.99
C THR A 90 12.15 3.28 1.89
N ALA A 91 10.93 3.37 1.36
CA ALA A 91 10.11 2.23 1.05
C ALA A 91 10.00 2.07 -0.47
N TYR A 92 10.06 0.85 -0.94
CA TYR A 92 10.03 0.51 -2.35
C TYR A 92 8.80 -0.33 -2.69
N ILE A 93 8.28 -0.16 -3.89
CA ILE A 93 7.26 -1.05 -4.46
C ILE A 93 7.93 -1.94 -5.50
N ASN A 94 7.59 -3.21 -5.48
CA ASN A 94 8.01 -4.24 -6.44
C ASN A 94 9.51 -4.54 -6.46
N ARG A 95 10.24 -4.16 -5.42
CA ARG A 95 11.65 -4.54 -5.26
C ARG A 95 12.10 -4.54 -3.81
N THR A 96 13.23 -5.14 -3.54
CA THR A 96 13.96 -5.07 -2.27
C THR A 96 14.61 -3.69 -2.06
N GLY A 97 15.11 -3.45 -0.88
CA GLY A 97 15.88 -2.24 -0.56
C GLY A 97 17.19 -2.17 -1.35
N THR A 98 17.92 -3.27 -1.35
CA THR A 98 19.09 -3.48 -2.24
C THR A 98 18.58 -3.78 -3.65
N ASP A 99 19.17 -3.17 -4.67
CA ASP A 99 18.83 -3.37 -6.09
C ASP A 99 20.11 -3.64 -6.88
N SER A 100 20.74 -4.79 -6.60
CA SER A 100 21.94 -5.28 -7.26
C SER A 100 21.63 -6.45 -8.19
N ASP A 101 22.51 -6.77 -9.10
CA ASP A 101 22.41 -7.97 -9.94
C ASP A 101 22.87 -9.19 -9.15
N SER A 102 21.98 -9.70 -8.31
CA SER A 102 22.20 -10.85 -7.44
C SER A 102 20.95 -11.73 -7.40
N THR A 103 21.15 -13.02 -7.26
CA THR A 103 20.05 -14.00 -7.14
C THR A 103 19.22 -13.84 -5.87
N GLU A 104 19.73 -13.15 -4.87
CA GLU A 104 19.06 -12.89 -3.59
C GLU A 104 18.17 -11.62 -3.64
N VAL A 105 18.34 -10.78 -4.65
CA VAL A 105 17.64 -9.52 -4.81
C VAL A 105 16.52 -9.67 -5.84
N GLN A 106 15.29 -9.39 -5.43
CA GLN A 106 14.12 -9.70 -6.25
C GLN A 106 13.42 -8.42 -6.73
N ARG A 107 12.96 -8.48 -7.97
CA ARG A 107 11.95 -7.56 -8.52
C ARG A 107 10.66 -8.34 -8.75
N THR A 108 9.56 -7.75 -8.34
CA THR A 108 8.24 -8.38 -8.31
C THR A 108 7.21 -7.50 -9.01
N ALA A 109 5.96 -7.91 -9.03
CA ALA A 109 4.87 -7.15 -9.62
C ALA A 109 3.67 -7.07 -8.66
N SER A 110 3.11 -5.87 -8.53
CA SER A 110 1.84 -5.64 -7.85
C SER A 110 0.70 -5.60 -8.86
N ALA A 111 -0.51 -5.97 -8.44
CA ALA A 111 -1.70 -5.93 -9.26
C ALA A 111 -2.89 -5.34 -8.48
N LEU A 112 -3.69 -4.55 -9.16
CA LEU A 112 -4.99 -4.06 -8.68
C LEU A 112 -6.06 -4.46 -9.69
N THR A 113 -7.00 -5.30 -9.24
CA THR A 113 -8.15 -5.71 -10.05
C THR A 113 -9.42 -5.13 -9.43
N LEU A 114 -10.19 -4.41 -10.22
CA LEU A 114 -11.51 -3.92 -9.87
C LEU A 114 -12.55 -4.70 -10.68
N MET A 115 -13.62 -5.11 -10.02
CA MET A 115 -14.79 -5.70 -10.66
C MET A 115 -16.01 -4.89 -10.27
N GLU A 116 -16.79 -4.48 -11.25
CA GLU A 116 -18.11 -3.91 -11.04
C GLU A 116 -19.12 -5.04 -10.99
N VAL A 117 -19.97 -5.01 -9.98
CA VAL A 117 -21.10 -5.91 -9.85
C VAL A 117 -22.36 -5.09 -10.06
N LEU A 118 -23.06 -5.37 -11.14
CA LEU A 118 -24.36 -4.76 -11.42
C LEU A 118 -25.40 -5.35 -10.46
N ALA A 119 -26.22 -4.48 -9.87
CA ALA A 119 -27.34 -4.86 -9.03
C ALA A 119 -28.59 -5.17 -9.86
#